data_f9122aec53ad561c3326e0af4d45e116
#
_entry.id   f9122aec53ad561c3326e0af4d45e116
#
_cell.length_a   1.000
_cell.length_b   1.000
_cell.length_c   1.000
_cell.angle_alpha   90.00
_cell.angle_beta   90.00
_cell.angle_gamma   90.00
#
_symmetry.space_group_name_H-M   'P 1'
#
loop_
_entity.id
_entity.type
_entity.pdbx_description
1 polymer ?
#
loop_
_entity_poly.entity_id
_entity_poly.type
_entity_poly.pdbx_seq_one_letter_code
_entity_poly.pdbx_strand_id
1 'polypeptide(L)'
;MTRNDPYFIDFPKRVKDVQAAMQAENIDVYLGSRLRTLSWLLDAFCPWRSFLVIPSEGLPTAFTFVIDAARVADDSWLDEEHVLGFVPIGGQDQIAQISDCIEELLPNGKGRLGVESGMSNYLPEGFLTKYEYDQFEAALPGVELVNAHTIVDRLATIKDEGTINRFREASRIVDVGHKAVFEALSNGGWKGMTETEIGGLAAHAMRKEGSEFEWSFTGGNEIASGYRTGLA
;
A
#
# COMPACT_ATOMS: atom_id res chain seq x y z
N MET A 1 -14.17 -1.73 13.58
CA MET A 1 -15.32 -2.28 12.80
C MET A 1 -15.71 -3.66 13.35
N THR A 2 -16.97 -4.02 13.36
CA THR A 2 -17.42 -5.36 13.81
C THR A 2 -17.66 -6.27 12.60
N ARG A 3 -17.67 -7.60 12.82
CA ARG A 3 -17.94 -8.59 11.74
C ARG A 3 -19.27 -8.39 11.01
N ASN A 4 -20.19 -7.61 11.57
CA ASN A 4 -21.49 -7.28 10.95
C ASN A 4 -21.43 -6.00 10.10
N ASP A 5 -20.31 -5.29 10.10
CA ASP A 5 -20.09 -4.13 9.24
C ASP A 5 -19.90 -4.61 7.79
N PRO A 6 -20.63 -4.08 6.81
CA PRO A 6 -20.49 -4.49 5.41
C PRO A 6 -19.09 -4.20 4.83
N TYR A 7 -18.33 -3.31 5.45
CA TYR A 7 -16.97 -2.93 5.06
C TYR A 7 -15.88 -3.64 5.87
N PHE A 8 -16.28 -4.60 6.74
CA PHE A 8 -15.34 -5.34 7.57
C PHE A 8 -14.39 -6.19 6.72
N ILE A 9 -13.11 -6.09 7.03
CA ILE A 9 -12.04 -6.93 6.48
C ILE A 9 -11.32 -7.61 7.65
N ASP A 10 -11.14 -8.92 7.57
CA ASP A 10 -10.41 -9.70 8.57
C ASP A 10 -8.89 -9.66 8.26
N PHE A 11 -8.23 -8.56 8.62
CA PHE A 11 -6.80 -8.38 8.40
C PHE A 11 -5.95 -9.43 9.14
N PRO A 12 -6.24 -9.78 10.40
CA PRO A 12 -5.57 -10.89 11.06
C PRO A 12 -5.63 -12.20 10.26
N LYS A 13 -6.77 -12.49 9.62
CA LYS A 13 -6.90 -13.64 8.74
C LYS A 13 -6.00 -13.52 7.51
N ARG A 14 -5.92 -12.34 6.87
CA ARG A 14 -5.04 -12.11 5.73
C ARG A 14 -3.58 -12.35 6.09
N VAL A 15 -3.14 -11.91 7.27
CA VAL A 15 -1.79 -12.18 7.77
C VAL A 15 -1.56 -13.69 7.93
N LYS A 16 -2.51 -14.42 8.52
CA LYS A 16 -2.43 -15.88 8.65
C LYS A 16 -2.38 -16.59 7.29
N ASP A 17 -3.13 -16.11 6.31
CA ASP A 17 -3.10 -16.66 4.95
C ASP A 17 -1.71 -16.45 4.30
N VAL A 18 -1.06 -15.29 4.54
CA VAL A 18 0.32 -15.04 4.11
C VAL A 18 1.29 -15.96 4.83
N GLN A 19 1.18 -16.10 6.15
CA GLN A 19 2.03 -16.98 6.96
C GLN A 19 1.92 -18.45 6.51
N ALA A 20 0.74 -18.92 6.20
CA ALA A 20 0.54 -20.26 5.65
C ALA A 20 1.20 -20.43 4.27
N ALA A 21 1.13 -19.41 3.41
CA ALA A 21 1.80 -19.43 2.11
C ALA A 21 3.34 -19.37 2.25
N MET A 22 3.85 -18.58 3.20
CA MET A 22 5.26 -18.54 3.54
C MET A 22 5.76 -19.92 3.95
N GLN A 23 5.04 -20.59 4.85
CA GLN A 23 5.39 -21.94 5.32
C GLN A 23 5.43 -22.95 4.16
N ALA A 24 4.46 -22.87 3.23
CA ALA A 24 4.41 -23.74 2.05
C ALA A 24 5.60 -23.53 1.08
N GLU A 25 6.19 -22.34 1.09
CA GLU A 25 7.35 -21.96 0.26
C GLU A 25 8.68 -21.98 1.05
N ASN A 26 8.68 -22.46 2.31
CA ASN A 26 9.83 -22.48 3.23
C ASN A 26 10.44 -21.08 3.40
N ILE A 27 9.61 -20.07 3.66
CA ILE A 27 9.99 -18.71 3.98
C ILE A 27 9.74 -18.49 5.47
N ASP A 28 10.77 -18.05 6.18
CA ASP A 28 10.73 -17.87 7.63
C ASP A 28 10.21 -16.48 8.02
N VAL A 29 10.60 -15.45 7.25
CA VAL A 29 10.14 -14.06 7.41
C VAL A 29 9.82 -13.49 6.04
N TYR A 30 8.78 -12.64 5.95
CA TYR A 30 8.42 -11.94 4.72
C TYR A 30 8.55 -10.43 4.90
N LEU A 31 9.25 -9.78 3.97
CA LEU A 31 9.42 -8.34 3.91
C LEU A 31 8.55 -7.74 2.79
N GLY A 32 7.37 -7.27 3.16
CA GLY A 32 6.50 -6.51 2.29
C GLY A 32 7.00 -5.08 2.12
N SER A 33 7.11 -4.63 0.90
CA SER A 33 7.62 -3.29 0.56
C SER A 33 6.75 -2.53 -0.44
N ARG A 34 5.84 -3.23 -1.12
CA ARG A 34 4.96 -2.62 -2.11
C ARG A 34 3.75 -1.94 -1.46
N LEU A 35 3.35 -0.81 -2.01
CA LEU A 35 2.15 -0.09 -1.55
C LEU A 35 0.91 -1.00 -1.52
N ARG A 36 0.77 -1.87 -2.52
CA ARG A 36 -0.29 -2.88 -2.59
C ARG A 36 -0.29 -3.81 -1.38
N THR A 37 0.87 -4.35 -1.02
CA THR A 37 1.05 -5.27 0.12
C THR A 37 0.73 -4.57 1.43
N LEU A 38 1.28 -3.37 1.62
CA LEU A 38 1.04 -2.56 2.81
C LEU A 38 -0.46 -2.23 2.96
N SER A 39 -1.10 -1.68 1.93
CA SER A 39 -2.52 -1.32 1.99
C SER A 39 -3.43 -2.54 2.19
N TRP A 40 -3.10 -3.68 1.59
CA TRP A 40 -3.91 -4.89 1.70
C TRP A 40 -3.81 -5.55 3.07
N LEU A 41 -2.68 -5.40 3.78
CA LEU A 41 -2.43 -6.03 5.08
C LEU A 41 -2.62 -5.08 6.27
N LEU A 42 -2.41 -3.76 6.10
CA LEU A 42 -2.45 -2.79 7.21
C LEU A 42 -3.78 -2.05 7.35
N ASP A 43 -4.57 -1.93 6.29
CA ASP A 43 -5.70 -0.99 6.18
C ASP A 43 -5.29 0.49 6.24
N ALA A 44 -4.03 0.78 6.03
CA ALA A 44 -3.49 2.13 6.06
C ALA A 44 -2.80 2.49 4.75
N PHE A 45 -2.92 3.76 4.37
CA PHE A 45 -2.20 4.29 3.22
C PHE A 45 -0.79 4.75 3.64
N CYS A 46 0.25 4.16 3.05
CA CYS A 46 1.65 4.48 3.31
C CYS A 46 2.26 5.15 2.07
N PRO A 47 2.13 6.49 1.90
CA PRO A 47 2.59 7.19 0.69
C PRO A 47 4.13 7.24 0.58
N TRP A 48 4.81 7.13 1.69
CA TRP A 48 6.27 7.13 1.77
C TRP A 48 6.82 5.71 1.78
N ARG A 49 8.11 5.58 1.51
CA ARG A 49 8.78 4.29 1.60
C ARG A 49 8.52 3.65 2.96
N SER A 50 7.87 2.51 2.96
CA SER A 50 7.49 1.76 4.17
C SER A 50 7.71 0.29 3.94
N PHE A 51 7.80 -0.47 5.03
CA PHE A 51 8.02 -1.91 5.01
C PHE A 51 7.14 -2.59 6.04
N LEU A 52 6.81 -3.84 5.79
CA LEU A 52 6.06 -4.71 6.69
C LEU A 52 6.82 -6.01 6.88
N VAL A 53 7.37 -6.22 8.06
CA VAL A 53 8.00 -7.48 8.45
C VAL A 53 6.93 -8.43 8.99
N ILE A 54 6.74 -9.55 8.33
CA ILE A 54 5.75 -10.58 8.70
C ILE A 54 6.51 -11.80 9.18
N PRO A 55 6.42 -12.16 10.48
CA PRO A 55 7.01 -13.39 11.01
C PRO A 55 6.22 -14.62 10.54
N SER A 56 6.80 -15.81 10.70
CA SER A 56 6.11 -17.08 10.44
C SER A 56 4.89 -17.29 11.36
N GLU A 57 4.91 -16.69 12.56
CA GLU A 57 3.81 -16.69 13.53
C GLU A 57 3.78 -15.35 14.28
N GLY A 58 2.60 -14.92 14.75
CA GLY A 58 2.42 -13.67 15.49
C GLY A 58 2.00 -12.51 14.59
N LEU A 59 2.13 -11.29 15.12
CA LEU A 59 1.73 -10.07 14.43
C LEU A 59 2.87 -9.51 13.58
N PRO A 60 2.56 -8.86 12.46
CA PRO A 60 3.55 -8.17 11.66
C PRO A 60 3.98 -6.84 12.32
N THR A 61 5.16 -6.36 11.97
CA THR A 61 5.67 -5.04 12.37
C THR A 61 5.81 -4.15 11.15
N ALA A 62 5.17 -2.99 11.17
CA ALA A 62 5.26 -1.99 10.13
C ALA A 62 6.39 -0.99 10.44
N PHE A 63 7.21 -0.70 9.45
CA PHE A 63 8.23 0.34 9.48
C PHE A 63 7.83 1.43 8.50
N THR A 64 7.56 2.62 9.00
CA THR A 64 7.09 3.74 8.18
C THR A 64 7.88 5.01 8.47
N PHE A 65 7.74 6.02 7.61
CA PHE A 65 8.38 7.31 7.86
C PHE A 65 7.86 7.91 9.17
N VAL A 66 8.76 8.42 10.01
CA VAL A 66 8.44 8.85 11.39
C VAL A 66 7.29 9.86 11.48
N ILE A 67 7.13 10.74 10.49
CA ILE A 67 6.02 11.71 10.48
C ILE A 67 4.66 11.07 10.22
N ASP A 68 4.63 9.90 9.62
CA ASP A 68 3.41 9.13 9.32
C ASP A 68 3.10 8.06 10.38
N ALA A 69 4.05 7.71 11.24
CA ALA A 69 3.92 6.58 12.14
C ALA A 69 2.66 6.63 13.00
N ALA A 70 2.38 7.78 13.63
CA ALA A 70 1.19 7.96 14.46
C ALA A 70 -0.11 7.84 13.67
N ARG A 71 -0.15 8.38 12.43
CA ARG A 71 -1.32 8.27 11.55
C ARG A 71 -1.51 6.83 11.07
N VAL A 72 -0.44 6.14 10.68
CA VAL A 72 -0.52 4.74 10.27
C VAL A 72 -0.96 3.84 11.42
N ALA A 73 -0.53 4.11 12.65
CA ALA A 73 -0.99 3.40 13.83
C ALA A 73 -2.49 3.63 14.10
N ASP A 74 -2.98 4.88 13.93
CA ASP A 74 -4.40 5.22 14.12
C ASP A 74 -5.30 4.62 13.02
N ASP A 75 -4.84 4.64 11.78
CA ASP A 75 -5.58 4.12 10.62
C ASP A 75 -5.58 2.58 10.54
N SER A 76 -4.47 1.93 10.96
CA SER A 76 -4.31 0.48 10.83
C SER A 76 -5.06 -0.30 11.90
N TRP A 77 -5.12 -1.61 11.73
CA TRP A 77 -5.63 -2.55 12.74
C TRP A 77 -4.55 -3.01 13.74
N LEU A 78 -3.29 -2.63 13.51
CA LEU A 78 -2.17 -2.95 14.39
C LEU A 78 -2.13 -1.99 15.57
N ASP A 79 -1.71 -2.51 16.74
CA ASP A 79 -1.43 -1.69 17.89
C ASP A 79 -0.18 -0.81 17.66
N GLU A 80 -0.09 0.33 18.33
CA GLU A 80 0.98 1.32 18.18
C GLU A 80 2.39 0.72 18.34
N GLU A 81 2.55 -0.30 19.20
CA GLU A 81 3.82 -1.01 19.40
C GLU A 81 4.32 -1.77 18.17
N HIS A 82 3.42 -2.07 17.22
CA HIS A 82 3.72 -2.73 15.96
C HIS A 82 3.89 -1.76 14.78
N VAL A 83 3.88 -0.45 15.02
CA VAL A 83 4.08 0.58 13.98
C VAL A 83 5.26 1.46 14.37
N LEU A 84 6.41 1.18 13.80
CA LEU A 84 7.67 1.84 14.13
C LEU A 84 8.01 2.93 13.11
N GLY A 85 8.40 4.10 13.62
CA GLY A 85 8.84 5.21 12.79
C GLY A 85 10.36 5.18 12.57
N PHE A 86 10.80 5.42 11.33
CA PHE A 86 12.21 5.65 11.03
C PHE A 86 12.42 7.04 10.43
N VAL A 87 13.66 7.54 10.52
CA VAL A 87 14.08 8.81 9.93
C VAL A 87 14.89 8.50 8.67
N PRO A 88 14.48 8.95 7.46
CA PRO A 88 15.12 8.58 6.20
C PRO A 88 16.43 9.34 5.93
N ILE A 89 17.10 9.85 6.96
CA ILE A 89 18.35 10.59 6.83
C ILE A 89 19.49 9.58 6.67
N GLY A 90 19.97 9.42 5.45
CA GLY A 90 21.10 8.56 5.13
C GLY A 90 20.77 7.12 4.72
N GLY A 91 19.54 6.66 4.86
CA GLY A 91 19.08 5.34 4.40
C GLY A 91 19.60 4.13 5.19
N GLN A 92 20.62 4.32 6.04
CA GLN A 92 21.24 3.22 6.78
C GLN A 92 20.44 2.82 8.02
N ASP A 93 19.87 3.77 8.74
CA ASP A 93 19.13 3.49 9.98
C ASP A 93 17.89 2.64 9.73
N GLN A 94 17.20 2.86 8.61
CA GLN A 94 16.02 2.08 8.24
C GLN A 94 16.38 0.61 7.98
N ILE A 95 17.40 0.35 7.18
CA ILE A 95 17.84 -1.01 6.87
C ILE A 95 18.30 -1.73 8.14
N ALA A 96 19.07 -1.04 9.01
CA ALA A 96 19.54 -1.60 10.28
C ALA A 96 18.36 -1.99 11.18
N GLN A 97 17.41 -1.08 11.44
CA GLN A 97 16.25 -1.36 12.30
C GLN A 97 15.42 -2.54 11.78
N ILE A 98 15.20 -2.61 10.46
CA ILE A 98 14.45 -3.72 9.86
C ILE A 98 15.24 -5.02 9.95
N SER A 99 16.56 -4.97 9.72
CA SER A 99 17.44 -6.14 9.81
C SER A 99 17.50 -6.69 11.23
N ASP A 100 17.63 -5.83 12.25
CA ASP A 100 17.60 -6.22 13.67
C ASP A 100 16.28 -6.95 13.99
N CYS A 101 15.14 -6.39 13.55
CA CYS A 101 13.85 -7.05 13.73
C CYS A 101 13.77 -8.41 13.01
N ILE A 102 14.33 -8.53 11.81
CA ILE A 102 14.37 -9.82 11.09
C ILE A 102 15.26 -10.82 11.79
N GLU A 103 16.45 -10.41 12.27
CA GLU A 103 17.37 -11.29 13.00
C GLU A 103 16.75 -11.85 14.29
N GLU A 104 16.00 -11.02 15.03
CA GLU A 104 15.29 -11.46 16.25
C GLU A 104 14.24 -12.55 15.96
N LEU A 105 13.65 -12.54 14.76
CA LEU A 105 12.66 -13.52 14.33
C LEU A 105 13.27 -14.83 13.79
N LEU A 106 14.57 -14.84 13.50
CA LEU A 106 15.24 -15.98 12.88
C LEU A 106 16.08 -16.76 13.87
N PRO A 107 15.96 -18.10 13.94
CA PRO A 107 16.78 -18.92 14.79
C PRO A 107 18.28 -18.77 14.48
N ASN A 108 19.06 -18.23 15.44
CA ASN A 108 20.50 -17.97 15.29
C ASN A 108 20.83 -17.05 14.08
N GLY A 109 19.96 -16.12 13.72
CA GLY A 109 20.16 -15.19 12.60
C GLY A 109 20.26 -15.88 11.23
N LYS A 110 19.63 -17.06 11.07
CA LYS A 110 19.68 -17.84 9.83
C LYS A 110 18.28 -18.22 9.38
N GLY A 111 18.05 -18.14 8.08
CA GLY A 111 16.77 -18.50 7.49
C GLY A 111 16.57 -17.95 6.08
N ARG A 112 15.33 -17.97 5.64
CA ARG A 112 14.92 -17.48 4.32
C ARG A 112 13.98 -16.27 4.46
N LEU A 113 14.41 -15.15 3.91
CA LEU A 113 13.64 -13.90 3.85
C LEU A 113 12.95 -13.78 2.49
N GLY A 114 11.65 -13.88 2.48
CA GLY A 114 10.85 -13.55 1.30
C GLY A 114 10.83 -12.03 1.08
N VAL A 115 11.29 -11.57 -0.07
CA VAL A 115 11.31 -10.17 -0.42
C VAL A 115 10.47 -9.88 -1.66
N GLU A 116 10.01 -8.67 -1.81
CA GLU A 116 9.29 -8.22 -2.99
C GLU A 116 10.25 -7.59 -3.98
N SER A 117 10.80 -8.39 -4.88
CA SER A 117 11.63 -7.94 -5.97
C SER A 117 10.96 -8.23 -7.32
N GLY A 118 11.07 -7.31 -8.27
CA GLY A 118 10.40 -7.46 -9.55
C GLY A 118 10.57 -6.23 -10.44
N MET A 119 9.93 -6.28 -11.59
CA MET A 119 9.85 -5.15 -12.51
C MET A 119 8.56 -4.36 -12.24
N SER A 120 8.69 -3.09 -11.92
CA SER A 120 7.56 -2.17 -11.79
C SER A 120 7.25 -1.52 -13.14
N ASN A 121 5.98 -1.52 -13.51
CA ASN A 121 5.47 -0.71 -14.61
C ASN A 121 5.14 0.73 -14.15
N TYR A 122 5.04 0.94 -12.84
CA TYR A 122 4.70 2.22 -12.21
C TYR A 122 5.70 2.53 -11.11
N LEU A 123 6.26 3.73 -11.12
CA LEU A 123 7.28 4.18 -10.15
C LEU A 123 6.90 3.96 -8.67
N PRO A 124 5.66 4.22 -8.22
CA PRO A 124 5.31 4.04 -6.81
C PRO A 124 4.90 2.62 -6.40
N GLU A 125 5.13 1.60 -7.22
CA GLU A 125 4.74 0.22 -6.87
C GLU A 125 5.47 -0.29 -5.63
N GLY A 126 6.73 0.09 -5.43
CA GLY A 126 7.47 -0.12 -4.20
C GLY A 126 8.22 -1.44 -4.08
N PHE A 127 8.53 -2.13 -5.19
CA PHE A 127 9.48 -3.23 -5.16
C PHE A 127 10.82 -2.79 -4.56
N LEU A 128 11.57 -3.72 -3.97
CA LEU A 128 12.92 -3.45 -3.50
C LEU A 128 13.77 -2.96 -4.66
N THR A 129 14.42 -1.83 -4.45
CA THR A 129 15.48 -1.39 -5.36
C THR A 129 16.71 -2.30 -5.23
N LYS A 130 17.55 -2.34 -6.26
CA LYS A 130 18.82 -3.08 -6.18
C LYS A 130 19.67 -2.63 -4.99
N TYR A 131 19.65 -1.33 -4.69
CA TYR A 131 20.37 -0.77 -3.54
C TYR A 131 19.84 -1.35 -2.21
N GLU A 132 18.53 -1.32 -1.99
CA GLU A 132 17.93 -1.89 -0.76
C GLU A 132 18.19 -3.38 -0.64
N TYR A 133 18.06 -4.13 -1.75
CA TYR A 133 18.34 -5.55 -1.78
C TYR A 133 19.78 -5.84 -1.31
N ASP A 134 20.77 -5.13 -1.88
CA ASP A 134 22.18 -5.30 -1.51
C ASP A 134 22.46 -4.92 -0.06
N GLN A 135 21.76 -3.89 0.46
CA GLN A 135 21.91 -3.49 1.86
C GLN A 135 21.34 -4.56 2.81
N PHE A 136 20.18 -5.14 2.52
CA PHE A 136 19.63 -6.24 3.31
C PHE A 136 20.52 -7.49 3.22
N GLU A 137 21.01 -7.85 2.04
CA GLU A 137 21.93 -8.98 1.86
C GLU A 137 23.22 -8.80 2.67
N ALA A 138 23.77 -7.59 2.71
CA ALA A 138 24.95 -7.27 3.50
C ALA A 138 24.69 -7.24 5.01
N ALA A 139 23.53 -6.74 5.44
CA ALA A 139 23.14 -6.66 6.86
C ALA A 139 22.76 -8.03 7.45
N LEU A 140 22.31 -8.97 6.63
CA LEU A 140 21.77 -10.28 7.02
C LEU A 140 22.61 -11.44 6.43
N PRO A 141 23.90 -11.58 6.77
CA PRO A 141 24.82 -12.50 6.07
C PRO A 141 24.47 -14.00 6.27
N GLY A 142 23.60 -14.31 7.24
CA GLY A 142 23.09 -15.67 7.48
C GLY A 142 21.76 -15.99 6.81
N VAL A 143 21.18 -15.06 6.08
CA VAL A 143 19.82 -15.13 5.55
C VAL A 143 19.83 -15.20 4.03
N GLU A 144 19.09 -16.16 3.47
CA GLU A 144 18.85 -16.26 2.03
C GLU A 144 17.68 -15.36 1.64
N LEU A 145 17.94 -14.34 0.81
CA LEU A 145 16.88 -13.51 0.24
C LEU A 145 16.26 -14.21 -0.96
N VAL A 146 14.96 -14.45 -0.92
CA VAL A 146 14.20 -15.11 -2.00
C VAL A 146 13.08 -14.22 -2.49
N ASN A 147 12.85 -14.18 -3.80
CA ASN A 147 11.74 -13.41 -4.34
C ASN A 147 10.40 -14.08 -4.05
N ALA A 148 9.53 -13.41 -3.31
CA ALA A 148 8.25 -13.93 -2.84
C ALA A 148 7.05 -13.01 -3.13
N HIS A 149 7.20 -12.00 -3.99
CA HIS A 149 6.13 -11.01 -4.27
C HIS A 149 4.81 -11.66 -4.72
N THR A 150 4.87 -12.82 -5.36
CA THR A 150 3.69 -13.54 -5.86
C THR A 150 2.79 -14.09 -4.75
N ILE A 151 3.25 -14.21 -3.52
CA ILE A 151 2.43 -14.68 -2.38
C ILE A 151 1.25 -13.76 -2.19
N VAL A 152 1.52 -12.47 -1.96
CA VAL A 152 0.45 -11.47 -1.76
C VAL A 152 -0.39 -11.30 -3.02
N ASP A 153 0.22 -11.31 -4.21
CA ASP A 153 -0.52 -11.18 -5.48
C ASP A 153 -1.57 -12.28 -5.66
N ARG A 154 -1.22 -13.54 -5.36
CA ARG A 154 -2.16 -14.67 -5.43
C ARG A 154 -3.29 -14.52 -4.43
N LEU A 155 -2.97 -14.22 -3.17
CA LEU A 155 -3.96 -14.09 -2.09
C LEU A 155 -4.89 -12.90 -2.34
N ALA A 156 -4.35 -11.75 -2.74
CA ALA A 156 -5.12 -10.54 -3.01
C ALA A 156 -5.96 -10.61 -4.31
N THR A 157 -5.76 -11.62 -5.16
CA THR A 157 -6.55 -11.81 -6.39
C THR A 157 -8.02 -12.08 -6.07
N ILE A 158 -8.30 -12.86 -5.03
CA ILE A 158 -9.67 -13.14 -4.58
C ILE A 158 -10.05 -12.12 -3.51
N LYS A 159 -11.05 -11.29 -3.83
CA LYS A 159 -11.52 -10.23 -2.92
C LYS A 159 -12.56 -10.80 -1.96
N ASP A 160 -12.40 -10.47 -0.67
CA ASP A 160 -13.47 -10.68 0.31
C ASP A 160 -14.62 -9.67 0.13
N GLU A 161 -15.76 -9.95 0.76
CA GLU A 161 -16.96 -9.11 0.62
C GLU A 161 -16.75 -7.69 1.14
N GLY A 162 -15.98 -7.52 2.22
CA GLY A 162 -15.62 -6.20 2.73
C GLY A 162 -14.86 -5.36 1.70
N THR A 163 -13.88 -5.97 1.03
CA THR A 163 -13.15 -5.32 -0.07
C THR A 163 -14.06 -4.98 -1.24
N ILE A 164 -14.95 -5.89 -1.63
CA ILE A 164 -15.92 -5.64 -2.71
C ILE A 164 -16.83 -4.46 -2.36
N ASN A 165 -17.31 -4.38 -1.13
CA ASN A 165 -18.18 -3.29 -0.69
C ASN A 165 -17.43 -1.94 -0.64
N ARG A 166 -16.15 -1.93 -0.22
CA ARG A 166 -15.29 -0.74 -0.31
C ARG A 166 -15.10 -0.28 -1.76
N PHE A 167 -14.91 -1.20 -2.72
CA PHE A 167 -14.86 -0.86 -4.14
C PHE A 167 -16.18 -0.30 -4.66
N ARG A 168 -17.32 -0.85 -4.25
CA ARG A 168 -18.64 -0.33 -4.62
C ARG A 168 -18.83 1.11 -4.13
N GLU A 169 -18.44 1.39 -2.88
CA GLU A 169 -18.54 2.74 -2.31
C GLU A 169 -17.57 3.72 -3.02
N ALA A 170 -16.33 3.32 -3.25
CA ALA A 170 -15.39 4.13 -4.01
C ALA A 170 -15.92 4.45 -5.41
N SER A 171 -16.51 3.47 -6.11
CA SER A 171 -17.15 3.67 -7.41
C SER A 171 -18.32 4.65 -7.34
N ARG A 172 -19.17 4.56 -6.32
CA ARG A 172 -20.26 5.50 -6.07
C ARG A 172 -19.74 6.94 -5.94
N ILE A 173 -18.65 7.12 -5.18
CA ILE A 173 -18.04 8.45 -4.99
C ILE A 173 -17.48 8.98 -6.31
N VAL A 174 -16.83 8.14 -7.12
CA VAL A 174 -16.35 8.52 -8.45
C VAL A 174 -17.48 8.94 -9.38
N ASP A 175 -18.62 8.24 -9.34
CA ASP A 175 -19.81 8.60 -10.12
C ASP A 175 -20.34 10.01 -9.75
N VAL A 176 -20.26 10.39 -8.47
CA VAL A 176 -20.61 11.77 -8.05
C VAL A 176 -19.68 12.81 -8.69
N GLY A 177 -18.37 12.51 -8.75
CA GLY A 177 -17.40 13.35 -9.45
C GLY A 177 -17.71 13.49 -10.94
N HIS A 178 -17.95 12.37 -11.62
CA HIS A 178 -18.34 12.37 -13.04
C HIS A 178 -19.62 13.19 -13.29
N LYS A 179 -20.64 13.00 -12.43
CA LYS A 179 -21.89 13.75 -12.53
C LYS A 179 -21.67 15.26 -12.45
N ALA A 180 -20.84 15.74 -11.54
CA ALA A 180 -20.52 17.16 -11.40
C ALA A 180 -19.86 17.71 -12.69
N VAL A 181 -18.96 16.94 -13.29
CA VAL A 181 -18.33 17.31 -14.58
C VAL A 181 -19.37 17.33 -15.71
N PHE A 182 -20.20 16.30 -15.83
CA PHE A 182 -21.24 16.25 -16.87
C PHE A 182 -22.27 17.41 -16.76
N GLU A 183 -22.64 17.75 -15.52
CA GLU A 183 -23.54 18.89 -15.28
C GLU A 183 -22.91 20.20 -15.73
N ALA A 184 -21.65 20.46 -15.44
CA ALA A 184 -20.91 21.63 -15.87
C ALA A 184 -20.80 21.70 -17.41
N LEU A 185 -20.46 20.57 -18.05
CA LEU A 185 -20.32 20.49 -19.51
C LEU A 185 -21.68 20.70 -20.22
N SER A 186 -22.76 20.08 -19.74
CA SER A 186 -24.08 20.11 -20.35
C SER A 186 -24.70 21.51 -20.33
N ASN A 187 -24.46 22.31 -19.31
CA ASN A 187 -25.01 23.64 -19.14
C ASN A 187 -24.18 24.74 -19.83
N GLY A 188 -23.16 24.36 -20.61
CA GLY A 188 -22.29 25.29 -21.30
C GLY A 188 -21.37 26.11 -20.38
N GLY A 189 -21.33 25.80 -19.12
CA GLY A 189 -20.46 26.40 -18.10
C GLY A 189 -18.97 26.14 -18.30
N TRP A 190 -18.64 25.19 -19.18
CA TRP A 190 -17.26 24.85 -19.53
C TRP A 190 -16.54 25.90 -20.38
N LYS A 191 -17.31 26.83 -21.01
CA LYS A 191 -16.75 27.88 -21.88
C LYS A 191 -15.83 28.80 -21.08
N GLY A 192 -14.54 28.74 -21.39
CA GLY A 192 -13.50 29.51 -20.72
C GLY A 192 -12.90 28.81 -19.49
N MET A 193 -13.37 27.61 -19.11
CA MET A 193 -12.75 26.81 -18.08
C MET A 193 -11.54 26.06 -18.62
N THR A 194 -10.54 25.92 -17.78
CA THR A 194 -9.38 25.05 -18.01
C THR A 194 -9.69 23.61 -17.62
N GLU A 195 -8.91 22.66 -18.13
CA GLU A 195 -8.98 21.25 -17.72
C GLU A 195 -8.79 21.08 -16.19
N THR A 196 -7.89 21.89 -15.60
CA THR A 196 -7.65 21.91 -14.14
C THR A 196 -8.90 22.34 -13.36
N GLU A 197 -9.62 23.36 -13.82
CA GLU A 197 -10.85 23.81 -13.16
C GLU A 197 -11.95 22.75 -13.25
N ILE A 198 -12.08 22.08 -14.39
CA ILE A 198 -13.04 20.96 -14.55
C ILE A 198 -12.66 19.79 -13.62
N GLY A 199 -11.38 19.45 -13.53
CA GLY A 199 -10.88 18.44 -12.58
C GLY A 199 -11.16 18.83 -11.12
N GLY A 200 -11.05 20.12 -10.80
CA GLY A 200 -11.40 20.67 -9.50
C GLY A 200 -12.88 20.50 -9.12
N LEU A 201 -13.80 20.52 -10.08
CA LEU A 201 -15.22 20.23 -9.83
C LEU A 201 -15.44 18.79 -9.41
N ALA A 202 -14.83 17.84 -10.13
CA ALA A 202 -14.88 16.42 -9.76
C ALA A 202 -14.31 16.18 -8.37
N ALA A 203 -13.13 16.70 -8.12
CA ALA A 203 -12.43 16.62 -6.84
C ALA A 203 -13.27 17.15 -5.68
N HIS A 204 -13.83 18.34 -5.83
CA HIS A 204 -14.70 18.95 -4.81
C HIS A 204 -15.92 18.09 -4.53
N ALA A 205 -16.58 17.57 -5.57
CA ALA A 205 -17.76 16.75 -5.43
C ALA A 205 -17.44 15.42 -4.69
N MET A 206 -16.36 14.75 -5.06
CA MET A 206 -15.92 13.52 -4.40
C MET A 206 -15.53 13.74 -2.93
N ARG A 207 -14.84 14.85 -2.61
CA ARG A 207 -14.47 15.18 -1.22
C ARG A 207 -15.66 15.44 -0.33
N LYS A 208 -16.73 16.02 -0.85
CA LYS A 208 -17.98 16.17 -0.10
C LYS A 208 -18.64 14.85 0.27
N GLU A 209 -18.35 13.79 -0.46
CA GLU A 209 -18.81 12.42 -0.19
C GLU A 209 -17.84 11.61 0.66
N GLY A 210 -16.76 12.21 1.16
CA GLY A 210 -15.81 11.57 2.05
C GLY A 210 -14.53 11.04 1.40
N SER A 211 -14.27 11.33 0.12
CA SER A 211 -12.98 11.02 -0.47
C SER A 211 -11.90 11.89 0.16
N GLU A 212 -10.93 11.27 0.82
CA GLU A 212 -9.80 11.98 1.42
C GLU A 212 -8.72 12.34 0.41
N PHE A 213 -8.37 11.37 -0.45
CA PHE A 213 -7.33 11.52 -1.46
C PHE A 213 -7.85 11.17 -2.84
N GLU A 214 -7.55 12.04 -3.79
CA GLU A 214 -7.64 11.76 -5.21
C GLU A 214 -6.33 11.15 -5.70
N TRP A 215 -5.81 10.21 -4.94
CA TRP A 215 -4.51 9.67 -5.28
C TRP A 215 -4.66 8.64 -6.39
N SER A 216 -4.15 8.98 -7.57
CA SER A 216 -3.81 7.99 -8.60
C SER A 216 -2.28 7.95 -8.74
N PHE A 217 -1.76 6.89 -9.33
CA PHE A 217 -0.34 6.81 -9.68
C PHE A 217 0.12 7.98 -10.58
N THR A 218 -0.80 8.64 -11.22
CA THR A 218 -0.59 9.77 -12.13
C THR A 218 -0.81 11.15 -11.48
N GLY A 219 -1.22 11.19 -10.21
CA GLY A 219 -1.28 12.43 -9.43
C GLY A 219 -2.62 13.16 -9.46
N GLY A 220 -3.75 12.47 -9.58
CA GLY A 220 -5.09 13.04 -9.47
C GLY A 220 -6.02 12.68 -10.63
N ASN A 221 -7.05 13.50 -10.83
CA ASN A 221 -7.99 13.31 -11.93
C ASN A 221 -7.34 13.66 -13.27
N GLU A 222 -7.34 12.71 -14.18
CA GLU A 222 -6.90 12.96 -15.56
C GLU A 222 -8.04 13.61 -16.35
N ILE A 223 -7.86 14.88 -16.65
CA ILE A 223 -8.77 15.65 -17.50
C ILE A 223 -7.98 16.09 -18.72
N ALA A 224 -8.40 15.63 -19.88
CA ALA A 224 -7.76 15.98 -21.14
C ALA A 224 -8.81 16.36 -22.19
N SER A 225 -8.49 17.35 -23.04
CA SER A 225 -9.34 17.80 -24.12
C SER A 225 -8.58 17.95 -25.44
N GLY A 226 -9.31 17.91 -26.55
CA GLY A 226 -8.75 18.08 -27.89
C GLY A 226 -7.67 17.03 -28.20
N TYR A 227 -6.54 17.45 -28.74
CA TYR A 227 -5.45 16.55 -29.13
C TYR A 227 -4.82 15.81 -27.94
N ARG A 228 -4.93 16.34 -26.73
CA ARG A 228 -4.37 15.71 -25.53
C ARG A 228 -5.08 14.42 -25.13
N THR A 229 -6.33 14.23 -25.54
CA THR A 229 -7.06 13.00 -25.26
C THR A 229 -6.42 11.75 -25.88
N GLY A 230 -5.55 11.93 -26.87
CA GLY A 230 -4.77 10.85 -27.47
C GLY A 230 -3.41 10.61 -26.82
N LEU A 231 -3.06 11.37 -25.76
CA LEU A 231 -1.77 11.30 -25.07
C LEU A 231 -1.89 10.70 -23.65
N ALA A 232 -3.12 10.45 -23.20
CA ALA A 232 -3.43 9.89 -21.89
C ALA A 232 -3.32 8.35 -21.89
#